data_452f8a044b3ff785411b8c0b9d457352
#
_entry.id   452f8a044b3ff785411b8c0b9d457352
#
_cell.length_a   1.000
_cell.length_b   1.000
_cell.length_c   1.000
_cell.angle_alpha   90.00
_cell.angle_beta   90.00
_cell.angle_gamma   90.00
#
_symmetry.space_group_name_H-M   'P 1'
#
loop_
_entity.id
_entity.type
_entity.pdbx_description
1 polymer ?
#
loop_
_entity_poly.entity_id
_entity_poly.type
_entity_poly.pdbx_seq_one_letter_code
_entity_poly.pdbx_strand_id
1 'polypeptide(L)'
;MSALTSNFAPHIQAMPGWRTSLGHSPRDMKSAMTSFDRFCSSHHPGETVLTRQLATAWCQDTATGTWSAHRSRAVRELGKYLQLIGAEGFIVPSAWIARPTRGLPHMFTDEELAAFFQATDSIGADYRSPFREYTIPVIFRLILGAGLRPPEARRLRRHDVDADNAMVAIERSKRNKDRRVPVSGDLAGLLARFDHLADLRRPGREWFFEAQPGRQYSPAWLIASYHRCCELAGGIAPASTPYTLRHNYATRTLMRWAEEGKDLGAWLPYLAAYMGHQKYSPAAWYVHLLPERLAATGLTSVAGIIPAVTS
;
A
#
# COMPACT_ATOMS: atom_id res chain seq x y z
N MET A 1 -16.67 19.98 2.78
CA MET A 1 -15.88 19.88 1.54
C MET A 1 -15.88 21.25 0.93
N SER A 2 -14.72 21.88 0.66
CA SER A 2 -14.67 23.15 -0.07
C SER A 2 -15.28 22.94 -1.46
N ALA A 3 -16.17 23.83 -1.86
CA ALA A 3 -16.77 23.82 -3.19
C ALA A 3 -15.64 24.00 -4.23
N LEU A 4 -15.72 23.30 -5.35
CA LEU A 4 -14.88 23.56 -6.50
C LEU A 4 -15.38 24.83 -7.18
N THR A 5 -14.47 25.71 -7.59
CA THR A 5 -14.81 27.06 -8.03
C THR A 5 -14.20 27.49 -9.37
N SER A 6 -13.28 26.72 -9.92
CA SER A 6 -12.67 26.98 -11.22
C SER A 6 -13.62 26.64 -12.39
N ASN A 7 -13.31 27.13 -13.59
CA ASN A 7 -14.01 26.72 -14.81
C ASN A 7 -13.92 25.21 -15.11
N PHE A 8 -12.98 24.51 -14.48
CA PHE A 8 -12.85 23.05 -14.57
C PHE A 8 -13.71 22.29 -13.58
N ALA A 9 -14.39 22.96 -12.64
CA ALA A 9 -15.20 22.34 -11.59
C ALA A 9 -16.21 21.31 -12.12
N PRO A 10 -17.01 21.60 -13.17
CA PRO A 10 -17.97 20.64 -13.73
C PRO A 10 -17.29 19.35 -14.23
N HIS A 11 -16.15 19.49 -14.88
CA HIS A 11 -15.37 18.36 -15.41
C HIS A 11 -14.75 17.52 -14.30
N ILE A 12 -14.20 18.18 -13.28
CA ILE A 12 -13.64 17.52 -12.10
C ILE A 12 -14.72 16.75 -11.31
N GLN A 13 -15.94 17.28 -11.24
CA GLN A 13 -17.07 16.61 -10.58
C GLN A 13 -17.56 15.39 -11.35
N ALA A 14 -17.57 15.43 -12.68
CA ALA A 14 -18.04 14.33 -13.52
C ALA A 14 -16.99 13.22 -13.73
N MET A 15 -15.71 13.54 -13.71
CA MET A 15 -14.60 12.61 -13.96
C MET A 15 -14.59 11.34 -13.05
N PRO A 16 -14.98 11.38 -11.76
CA PRO A 16 -15.07 10.19 -10.91
C PRO A 16 -15.99 9.10 -11.45
N GLY A 17 -17.13 9.46 -12.06
CA GLY A 17 -18.07 8.51 -12.68
C GLY A 17 -17.42 7.76 -13.83
N TRP A 18 -16.77 8.48 -14.73
CA TRP A 18 -16.00 7.90 -15.83
C TRP A 18 -14.89 6.96 -15.34
N ARG A 19 -14.14 7.37 -14.32
CA ARG A 19 -13.09 6.52 -13.77
C ARG A 19 -13.63 5.23 -13.16
N THR A 20 -14.79 5.30 -12.52
CA THR A 20 -15.47 4.12 -11.96
C THR A 20 -15.90 3.16 -13.06
N SER A 21 -16.42 3.65 -14.19
CA SER A 21 -16.78 2.79 -15.34
C SER A 21 -15.57 2.04 -15.94
N LEU A 22 -14.35 2.60 -15.78
CA LEU A 22 -13.09 1.96 -16.18
C LEU A 22 -12.49 1.05 -15.08
N GLY A 23 -13.21 0.80 -13.97
CA GLY A 23 -12.72 0.00 -12.86
C GLY A 23 -11.64 0.67 -12.00
N HIS A 24 -11.48 1.99 -12.09
CA HIS A 24 -10.54 2.76 -11.29
C HIS A 24 -11.21 3.37 -10.05
N SER A 25 -10.46 3.46 -8.94
CA SER A 25 -10.94 4.14 -7.75
C SER A 25 -11.11 5.65 -8.00
N PRO A 26 -12.30 6.22 -7.74
CA PRO A 26 -12.50 7.66 -7.85
C PRO A 26 -11.77 8.48 -6.78
N ARG A 27 -11.35 7.83 -5.68
CA ARG A 27 -10.69 8.50 -4.55
C ARG A 27 -9.23 8.85 -4.84
N ASP A 28 -8.57 8.12 -5.73
CA ASP A 28 -7.13 8.23 -5.97
C ASP A 28 -6.69 9.60 -6.49
N MET A 29 -7.60 10.37 -7.08
CA MET A 29 -7.31 11.68 -7.68
C MET A 29 -8.03 12.84 -7.03
N LYS A 30 -8.93 12.58 -6.07
CA LYS A 30 -9.76 13.62 -5.46
C LYS A 30 -8.93 14.77 -4.88
N SER A 31 -7.89 14.43 -4.11
CA SER A 31 -7.00 15.43 -3.51
C SER A 31 -6.26 16.27 -4.55
N ALA A 32 -5.72 15.60 -5.59
CA ALA A 32 -5.03 16.27 -6.67
C ALA A 32 -5.96 17.20 -7.47
N MET A 33 -7.16 16.75 -7.79
CA MET A 33 -8.13 17.54 -8.54
C MET A 33 -8.67 18.73 -7.73
N THR A 34 -8.88 18.57 -6.43
CA THR A 34 -9.21 19.71 -5.54
C THR A 34 -8.05 20.73 -5.48
N SER A 35 -6.80 20.26 -5.49
CA SER A 35 -5.63 21.14 -5.56
C SER A 35 -5.52 21.85 -6.91
N PHE A 36 -5.82 21.15 -8.01
CA PHE A 36 -5.86 21.74 -9.36
C PHE A 36 -6.93 22.82 -9.48
N ASP A 37 -8.14 22.56 -9.01
CA ASP A 37 -9.24 23.53 -8.99
C ASP A 37 -8.85 24.80 -8.26
N ARG A 38 -8.27 24.66 -7.05
CA ARG A 38 -7.80 25.80 -6.27
C ARG A 38 -6.71 26.59 -7.00
N PHE A 39 -5.76 25.91 -7.60
CA PHE A 39 -4.70 26.53 -8.40
C PHE A 39 -5.28 27.34 -9.58
N CYS A 40 -6.20 26.75 -10.33
CA CYS A 40 -6.87 27.45 -11.44
C CYS A 40 -7.67 28.65 -10.95
N SER A 41 -8.46 28.51 -9.90
CA SER A 41 -9.25 29.63 -9.34
C SER A 41 -8.38 30.79 -8.86
N SER A 42 -7.19 30.50 -8.31
CA SER A 42 -6.33 31.53 -7.70
C SER A 42 -5.39 32.18 -8.72
N HIS A 43 -4.86 31.44 -9.70
CA HIS A 43 -3.79 31.90 -10.59
C HIS A 43 -4.23 32.02 -12.05
N HIS A 44 -5.30 31.33 -12.44
CA HIS A 44 -5.78 31.25 -13.81
C HIS A 44 -7.31 31.29 -13.90
N PRO A 45 -8.00 32.31 -13.32
CA PRO A 45 -9.47 32.29 -13.18
C PRO A 45 -10.20 32.39 -14.53
N GLY A 46 -9.56 32.92 -15.58
CA GLY A 46 -10.13 33.03 -16.91
C GLY A 46 -9.93 31.80 -17.82
N GLU A 47 -9.11 30.85 -17.40
CA GLU A 47 -8.80 29.69 -18.24
C GLU A 47 -9.95 28.70 -18.28
N THR A 48 -10.37 28.33 -19.48
CA THR A 48 -11.44 27.36 -19.74
C THR A 48 -10.94 26.11 -20.46
N VAL A 49 -9.73 26.16 -21.01
CA VAL A 49 -9.09 25.09 -21.77
C VAL A 49 -7.87 24.57 -20.99
N LEU A 50 -7.75 23.27 -20.89
CA LEU A 50 -6.56 22.65 -20.31
C LEU A 50 -5.40 22.72 -21.31
N THR A 51 -4.66 23.82 -21.26
CA THR A 51 -3.49 24.04 -22.13
C THR A 51 -2.25 23.33 -21.59
N ARG A 52 -1.23 23.16 -22.47
CA ARG A 52 0.08 22.66 -22.05
C ARG A 52 0.71 23.55 -20.97
N GLN A 53 0.58 24.88 -21.12
CA GLN A 53 1.15 25.85 -20.19
C GLN A 53 0.50 25.71 -18.80
N LEU A 54 -0.83 25.66 -18.72
CA LEU A 54 -1.57 25.47 -17.47
C LEU A 54 -1.19 24.16 -16.79
N ALA A 55 -1.16 23.05 -17.54
CA ALA A 55 -0.78 21.75 -17.00
C ALA A 55 0.65 21.74 -16.45
N THR A 56 1.61 22.38 -17.16
CA THR A 56 3.00 22.49 -16.75
C THR A 56 3.13 23.34 -15.48
N ALA A 57 2.50 24.52 -15.46
CA ALA A 57 2.54 25.44 -14.32
C ALA A 57 2.04 24.76 -13.05
N TRP A 58 0.91 24.04 -13.11
CA TRP A 58 0.40 23.34 -11.95
C TRP A 58 1.29 22.15 -11.52
N CYS A 59 1.87 21.39 -12.47
CA CYS A 59 2.75 20.29 -12.14
C CYS A 59 4.04 20.76 -11.43
N GLN A 60 4.49 21.98 -11.69
CA GLN A 60 5.67 22.62 -11.09
C GLN A 60 5.34 23.45 -9.85
N ASP A 61 4.07 23.79 -9.61
CA ASP A 61 3.62 24.52 -8.42
C ASP A 61 3.74 23.64 -7.15
N THR A 62 4.97 23.40 -6.73
CA THR A 62 5.36 22.65 -5.52
C THR A 62 6.31 23.51 -4.69
N ALA A 63 6.41 23.20 -3.39
CA ALA A 63 7.32 23.94 -2.49
C ALA A 63 8.78 23.99 -2.99
N THR A 64 9.18 23.01 -3.80
CA THR A 64 10.53 22.92 -4.37
C THR A 64 10.61 23.37 -5.83
N GLY A 65 9.50 23.77 -6.45
CA GLY A 65 9.43 24.08 -7.89
C GLY A 65 9.68 22.89 -8.81
N THR A 66 9.74 21.67 -8.25
CA THR A 66 10.05 20.45 -9.01
C THR A 66 8.80 19.85 -9.63
N TRP A 67 8.99 19.15 -10.75
CA TRP A 67 7.91 18.46 -11.44
C TRP A 67 7.28 17.36 -10.60
N SER A 68 5.99 17.45 -10.32
CA SER A 68 5.25 16.47 -9.53
C SER A 68 4.68 15.34 -10.38
N ALA A 69 5.21 14.14 -10.26
CA ALA A 69 4.68 12.96 -10.94
C ALA A 69 3.23 12.62 -10.54
N HIS A 70 2.82 12.94 -9.31
CA HIS A 70 1.45 12.74 -8.85
C HIS A 70 0.49 13.71 -9.55
N ARG A 71 0.85 14.99 -9.61
CA ARG A 71 0.06 16.02 -10.31
C ARG A 71 -0.01 15.71 -11.81
N SER A 72 1.10 15.31 -12.43
CA SER A 72 1.16 14.96 -13.85
C SER A 72 0.22 13.81 -14.23
N ARG A 73 0.14 12.78 -13.37
CA ARG A 73 -0.83 11.69 -13.58
C ARG A 73 -2.26 12.18 -13.48
N ALA A 74 -2.55 13.04 -12.52
CA ALA A 74 -3.90 13.54 -12.31
C ALA A 74 -4.37 14.43 -13.48
N VAL A 75 -3.54 15.39 -13.90
CA VAL A 75 -3.88 16.27 -15.03
C VAL A 75 -3.89 15.54 -16.38
N ARG A 76 -3.07 14.49 -16.54
CA ARG A 76 -3.15 13.61 -17.70
C ARG A 76 -4.51 12.91 -17.80
N GLU A 77 -5.01 12.40 -16.68
CA GLU A 77 -6.34 11.75 -16.67
C GLU A 77 -7.46 12.76 -16.91
N LEU A 78 -7.34 13.99 -16.42
CA LEU A 78 -8.27 15.06 -16.75
C LEU A 78 -8.23 15.37 -18.24
N GLY A 79 -7.06 15.52 -18.85
CA GLY A 79 -6.91 15.74 -20.30
C GLY A 79 -7.55 14.63 -21.13
N LYS A 80 -7.37 13.35 -20.75
CA LYS A 80 -8.04 12.22 -21.42
C LYS A 80 -9.56 12.30 -21.31
N TYR A 81 -10.06 12.65 -20.11
CA TYR A 81 -11.49 12.80 -19.90
C TYR A 81 -12.08 13.93 -20.74
N LEU A 82 -11.40 15.08 -20.79
CA LEU A 82 -11.84 16.23 -21.62
C LEU A 82 -11.93 15.84 -23.10
N GLN A 83 -10.90 15.20 -23.64
CA GLN A 83 -10.94 14.73 -25.03
C GLN A 83 -12.05 13.71 -25.29
N LEU A 84 -12.31 12.81 -24.34
CA LEU A 84 -13.39 11.83 -24.45
C LEU A 84 -14.77 12.49 -24.59
N ILE A 85 -15.00 13.60 -23.90
CA ILE A 85 -16.27 14.36 -23.97
C ILE A 85 -16.30 15.39 -25.10
N GLY A 86 -15.29 15.41 -25.99
CA GLY A 86 -15.19 16.34 -27.10
C GLY A 86 -14.73 17.75 -26.72
N ALA A 87 -14.23 17.97 -25.52
CA ALA A 87 -13.66 19.23 -25.09
C ALA A 87 -12.15 19.28 -25.38
N GLU A 88 -11.66 20.48 -25.67
CA GLU A 88 -10.22 20.69 -25.84
C GLU A 88 -9.47 20.47 -24.54
N GLY A 89 -8.40 19.67 -24.59
CA GLY A 89 -7.59 19.38 -23.41
C GLY A 89 -6.24 18.76 -23.75
N PHE A 90 -5.18 19.31 -23.18
CA PHE A 90 -3.83 18.79 -23.31
C PHE A 90 -3.66 17.50 -22.49
N ILE A 91 -3.20 16.44 -23.15
CA ILE A 91 -2.81 15.20 -22.47
C ILE A 91 -1.31 15.23 -22.19
N VAL A 92 -0.93 15.32 -20.92
CA VAL A 92 0.48 15.22 -20.51
C VAL A 92 1.09 13.92 -21.03
N PRO A 93 2.19 13.96 -21.80
CA PRO A 93 2.86 12.76 -22.31
C PRO A 93 3.28 11.82 -21.17
N SER A 94 3.15 10.51 -21.37
CA SER A 94 3.56 9.52 -20.36
C SER A 94 5.06 9.59 -20.04
N ALA A 95 5.87 9.99 -21.02
CA ALA A 95 7.31 10.20 -20.86
C ALA A 95 7.66 11.32 -19.86
N TRP A 96 6.78 12.31 -19.66
CA TRP A 96 6.99 13.39 -18.68
C TRP A 96 6.67 12.99 -17.25
N ILE A 97 5.99 11.86 -17.09
CA ILE A 97 5.66 11.34 -15.75
C ILE A 97 6.87 10.57 -15.25
N ALA A 98 7.65 11.21 -14.37
CA ALA A 98 8.78 10.55 -13.73
C ALA A 98 8.31 9.22 -13.10
N ARG A 99 8.97 8.14 -13.46
CA ARG A 99 8.81 6.87 -12.72
C ARG A 99 9.55 7.06 -11.41
N PRO A 100 8.87 6.98 -10.26
CA PRO A 100 9.59 7.02 -9.01
C PRO A 100 10.64 5.90 -9.02
N THR A 101 11.89 6.24 -8.83
CA THR A 101 12.93 5.27 -8.50
C THR A 101 12.47 4.59 -7.21
N ARG A 102 12.09 3.34 -7.32
CA ARG A 102 11.82 2.52 -6.13
C ARG A 102 13.16 2.26 -5.47
N GLY A 103 13.43 2.94 -4.37
CA GLY A 103 14.50 2.52 -3.48
C GLY A 103 14.29 1.06 -3.07
N LEU A 104 15.37 0.36 -2.80
CA LEU A 104 15.29 -0.99 -2.23
C LEU A 104 14.55 -0.90 -0.89
N PRO A 105 13.59 -1.77 -0.61
CA PRO A 105 12.94 -1.80 0.69
C PRO A 105 13.96 -2.21 1.75
N HIS A 106 13.87 -1.63 2.91
CA HIS A 106 14.65 -2.09 4.05
C HIS A 106 14.33 -3.56 4.34
N MET A 107 15.35 -4.38 4.39
CA MET A 107 15.20 -5.79 4.72
C MET A 107 15.66 -5.98 6.16
N PHE A 108 14.71 -6.17 7.05
CA PHE A 108 14.99 -6.37 8.46
C PHE A 108 15.84 -7.63 8.70
N THR A 109 16.85 -7.51 9.56
CA THR A 109 17.52 -8.66 10.16
C THR A 109 16.58 -9.33 11.19
N ASP A 110 16.98 -10.48 11.72
CA ASP A 110 16.18 -11.16 12.74
C ASP A 110 16.19 -10.37 14.05
N GLU A 111 17.33 -9.74 14.38
CA GLU A 111 17.48 -8.85 15.53
C GLU A 111 16.61 -7.60 15.39
N GLU A 112 16.60 -6.97 14.25
CA GLU A 112 15.76 -5.81 13.98
C GLU A 112 14.26 -6.17 14.07
N LEU A 113 13.84 -7.35 13.55
CA LEU A 113 12.46 -7.81 13.69
C LEU A 113 12.11 -8.11 15.14
N ALA A 114 13.02 -8.75 15.88
CA ALA A 114 12.81 -9.00 17.30
C ALA A 114 12.64 -7.68 18.07
N ALA A 115 13.54 -6.70 17.85
CA ALA A 115 13.44 -5.38 18.45
C ALA A 115 12.14 -4.64 18.05
N PHE A 116 11.74 -4.72 16.77
CA PHE A 116 10.49 -4.14 16.29
C PHE A 116 9.28 -4.74 17.00
N PHE A 117 9.20 -6.07 17.10
CA PHE A 117 8.06 -6.70 17.77
C PHE A 117 8.07 -6.52 19.28
N GLN A 118 9.23 -6.47 19.91
CA GLN A 118 9.34 -6.07 21.31
C GLN A 118 8.83 -4.64 21.52
N ALA A 119 9.17 -3.72 20.62
CA ALA A 119 8.63 -2.36 20.64
C ALA A 119 7.11 -2.35 20.43
N THR A 120 6.54 -3.18 19.53
CA THR A 120 5.08 -3.28 19.37
C THR A 120 4.39 -3.74 20.66
N ASP A 121 4.98 -4.69 21.37
CA ASP A 121 4.44 -5.27 22.61
C ASP A 121 4.56 -4.30 23.81
N SER A 122 5.49 -3.34 23.74
CA SER A 122 5.69 -2.31 24.76
C SER A 122 4.79 -1.08 24.61
N ILE A 123 4.01 -1.00 23.53
CA ILE A 123 3.10 0.14 23.29
C ILE A 123 2.02 0.16 24.38
N GLY A 124 2.02 1.22 25.19
CA GLY A 124 1.01 1.42 26.23
C GLY A 124 -0.32 1.94 25.70
N ALA A 125 -1.34 1.89 26.56
CA ALA A 125 -2.66 2.45 26.29
C ALA A 125 -2.60 3.95 26.00
N ASP A 126 -3.53 4.45 25.19
CA ASP A 126 -3.67 5.87 24.87
C ASP A 126 -5.16 6.19 24.73
N TYR A 127 -5.62 7.21 25.46
CA TYR A 127 -7.02 7.64 25.43
C TYR A 127 -7.49 8.12 24.04
N ARG A 128 -6.56 8.61 23.20
CA ARG A 128 -6.85 9.05 21.82
C ARG A 128 -6.97 7.88 20.85
N SER A 129 -6.40 6.74 21.22
CA SER A 129 -6.41 5.52 20.42
C SER A 129 -6.65 4.32 21.34
N PRO A 130 -7.86 4.20 21.90
CA PRO A 130 -8.20 3.10 22.79
C PRO A 130 -7.97 1.75 22.12
N PHE A 131 -7.43 0.81 22.87
CA PHE A 131 -7.14 -0.56 22.43
C PHE A 131 -5.94 -0.70 21.46
N ARG A 132 -5.14 0.38 21.28
CA ARG A 132 -3.94 0.33 20.42
C ARG A 132 -2.90 -0.66 20.93
N GLU A 133 -2.78 -0.80 22.25
CA GLU A 133 -1.85 -1.68 22.94
C GLU A 133 -2.05 -3.16 22.58
N TYR A 134 -3.25 -3.55 22.19
CA TYR A 134 -3.57 -4.90 21.68
C TYR A 134 -3.57 -4.94 20.14
N THR A 135 -3.97 -3.85 19.49
CA THR A 135 -4.09 -3.80 18.03
C THR A 135 -2.73 -3.76 17.34
N ILE A 136 -1.80 -2.94 17.82
CA ILE A 136 -0.48 -2.73 17.19
C ILE A 136 0.33 -4.02 17.12
N PRO A 137 0.46 -4.81 18.20
CA PRO A 137 1.19 -6.07 18.13
C PRO A 137 0.61 -7.06 17.11
N VAL A 138 -0.71 -7.12 17.02
CA VAL A 138 -1.40 -8.11 16.18
C VAL A 138 -1.40 -7.70 14.71
N ILE A 139 -1.70 -6.44 14.40
CA ILE A 139 -1.80 -5.99 13.00
C ILE A 139 -0.45 -6.08 12.26
N PHE A 140 0.67 -5.75 12.93
CA PHE A 140 1.97 -5.84 12.28
C PHE A 140 2.47 -7.29 12.16
N ARG A 141 2.17 -8.16 13.13
CA ARG A 141 2.42 -9.61 13.00
C ARG A 141 1.61 -10.21 11.87
N LEU A 142 0.36 -9.78 11.70
CA LEU A 142 -0.47 -10.22 10.59
C LEU A 142 0.08 -9.75 9.24
N ILE A 143 0.53 -8.49 9.12
CA ILE A 143 1.13 -7.98 7.89
C ILE A 143 2.40 -8.76 7.54
N LEU A 144 3.28 -9.02 8.50
CA LEU A 144 4.50 -9.80 8.29
C LEU A 144 4.19 -11.28 8.06
N GLY A 145 3.39 -11.92 8.92
CA GLY A 145 3.19 -13.37 8.90
C GLY A 145 2.31 -13.88 7.77
N ALA A 146 1.41 -13.04 7.25
CA ALA A 146 0.54 -13.37 6.13
C ALA A 146 0.84 -12.57 4.85
N GLY A 147 1.87 -11.72 4.86
CA GLY A 147 2.25 -10.93 3.70
C GLY A 147 1.15 -9.99 3.18
N LEU A 148 0.20 -9.57 4.03
CA LEU A 148 -0.90 -8.71 3.62
C LEU A 148 -0.44 -7.31 3.25
N ARG A 149 -1.19 -6.65 2.34
CA ARG A 149 -1.01 -5.20 2.18
C ARG A 149 -1.50 -4.49 3.44
N PRO A 150 -0.80 -3.46 3.94
CA PRO A 150 -1.26 -2.70 5.11
C PRO A 150 -2.71 -2.22 5.03
N PRO A 151 -3.24 -1.75 3.88
CA PRO A 151 -4.65 -1.45 3.76
C PRO A 151 -5.59 -2.66 3.83
N GLU A 152 -5.13 -3.85 3.43
CA GLU A 152 -5.92 -5.09 3.54
C GLU A 152 -6.05 -5.47 5.01
N ALA A 153 -4.95 -5.60 5.75
CA ALA A 153 -4.97 -5.89 7.17
C ALA A 153 -5.85 -4.90 7.95
N ARG A 154 -5.73 -3.60 7.68
CA ARG A 154 -6.49 -2.56 8.34
C ARG A 154 -8.00 -2.62 8.06
N ARG A 155 -8.41 -3.18 6.91
CA ARG A 155 -9.81 -3.22 6.45
C ARG A 155 -10.49 -4.56 6.66
N LEU A 156 -9.85 -5.48 7.36
CA LEU A 156 -10.46 -6.76 7.68
C LEU A 156 -11.77 -6.56 8.45
N ARG A 157 -12.80 -7.21 7.98
CA ARG A 157 -14.04 -7.38 8.74
C ARG A 157 -13.84 -8.48 9.76
N ARG A 158 -14.65 -8.52 10.81
CA ARG A 158 -14.56 -9.59 11.79
C ARG A 158 -14.76 -10.97 11.15
N HIS A 159 -15.72 -11.07 10.25
CA HIS A 159 -16.04 -12.33 9.55
C HIS A 159 -15.00 -12.75 8.50
N ASP A 160 -14.06 -11.88 8.14
CA ASP A 160 -12.95 -12.22 7.23
C ASP A 160 -11.89 -13.10 7.91
N VAL A 161 -11.89 -13.18 9.24
CA VAL A 161 -10.90 -13.93 10.01
C VAL A 161 -11.54 -15.19 10.57
N ASP A 162 -11.16 -16.31 10.01
CA ASP A 162 -11.54 -17.66 10.47
C ASP A 162 -10.32 -18.27 11.16
N ALA A 163 -10.21 -18.02 12.46
CA ALA A 163 -9.08 -18.48 13.25
C ALA A 163 -9.09 -20.00 13.48
N ASP A 164 -10.25 -20.62 13.50
CA ASP A 164 -10.40 -22.07 13.70
C ASP A 164 -9.86 -22.85 12.49
N ASN A 165 -10.07 -22.35 11.29
CA ASN A 165 -9.54 -22.91 10.05
C ASN A 165 -8.20 -22.28 9.61
N ALA A 166 -7.59 -21.42 10.43
CA ALA A 166 -6.36 -20.69 10.15
C ALA A 166 -6.40 -19.97 8.78
N MET A 167 -7.48 -19.23 8.51
CA MET A 167 -7.75 -18.61 7.22
C MET A 167 -8.14 -17.14 7.37
N VAL A 168 -7.64 -16.29 6.47
CA VAL A 168 -8.05 -14.89 6.36
C VAL A 168 -8.57 -14.63 4.94
N ALA A 169 -9.82 -14.19 4.83
CA ALA A 169 -10.41 -13.76 3.58
C ALA A 169 -10.04 -12.30 3.29
N ILE A 170 -9.57 -12.02 2.10
CA ILE A 170 -9.31 -10.66 1.63
C ILE A 170 -10.31 -10.32 0.56
N GLU A 171 -11.34 -9.60 0.98
CA GLU A 171 -12.39 -9.12 0.09
C GLU A 171 -12.09 -7.71 -0.43
N ARG A 172 -12.63 -7.38 -1.61
CA ARG A 172 -12.52 -6.04 -2.22
C ARG A 172 -11.09 -5.51 -2.29
N SER A 173 -10.15 -6.41 -2.58
CA SER A 173 -8.77 -6.03 -2.82
C SER A 173 -8.66 -5.12 -4.06
N LYS A 174 -7.48 -4.60 -4.34
CA LYS A 174 -7.24 -3.76 -5.53
C LYS A 174 -7.78 -4.44 -6.79
N ARG A 175 -8.79 -3.84 -7.47
CA ARG A 175 -9.53 -4.35 -8.63
C ARG A 175 -10.48 -5.53 -8.32
N ASN A 176 -11.08 -5.55 -7.14
CA ASN A 176 -12.17 -6.46 -6.77
C ASN A 176 -11.81 -7.95 -6.90
N LYS A 177 -10.58 -8.33 -6.55
CA LYS A 177 -10.18 -9.74 -6.49
C LYS A 177 -10.12 -10.20 -5.06
N ASP A 178 -10.98 -11.14 -4.74
CA ASP A 178 -11.02 -11.78 -3.45
C ASP A 178 -10.02 -12.95 -3.43
N ARG A 179 -9.44 -13.21 -2.27
CA ARG A 179 -8.58 -14.36 -2.05
C ARG A 179 -8.63 -14.81 -0.60
N ARG A 180 -8.45 -16.09 -0.39
CA ARG A 180 -8.24 -16.68 0.93
C ARG A 180 -6.74 -16.85 1.17
N VAL A 181 -6.29 -16.46 2.36
CA VAL A 181 -4.89 -16.46 2.77
C VAL A 181 -4.77 -17.39 3.96
N PRO A 182 -4.19 -18.58 3.81
CA PRO A 182 -3.88 -19.44 4.95
C PRO A 182 -2.80 -18.78 5.82
N VAL A 183 -2.93 -18.91 7.13
CA VAL A 183 -1.98 -18.39 8.10
C VAL A 183 -1.42 -19.54 8.96
N SER A 184 -0.29 -19.32 9.63
CA SER A 184 0.25 -20.31 10.56
C SER A 184 -0.67 -20.49 11.80
N GLY A 185 -0.61 -21.66 12.44
CA GLY A 185 -1.37 -21.92 13.65
C GLY A 185 -1.09 -20.92 14.78
N ASP A 186 0.17 -20.51 14.95
CA ASP A 186 0.55 -19.49 15.93
C ASP A 186 -0.12 -18.15 15.65
N LEU A 187 -0.14 -17.73 14.36
CA LEU A 187 -0.80 -16.50 13.96
C LEU A 187 -2.32 -16.61 14.12
N ALA A 188 -2.92 -17.75 13.76
CA ALA A 188 -4.35 -18.01 13.98
C ALA A 188 -4.72 -17.92 15.45
N GLY A 189 -3.93 -18.56 16.34
CA GLY A 189 -4.10 -18.46 17.79
C GLY A 189 -3.96 -17.03 18.33
N LEU A 190 -3.04 -16.22 17.76
CA LEU A 190 -2.92 -14.81 18.10
C LEU A 190 -4.16 -14.01 17.68
N LEU A 191 -4.68 -14.26 16.48
CA LEU A 191 -5.89 -13.63 15.96
C LEU A 191 -7.12 -14.00 16.78
N ALA A 192 -7.26 -15.28 17.19
CA ALA A 192 -8.35 -15.73 18.05
C ALA A 192 -8.33 -15.03 19.41
N ARG A 193 -7.17 -14.95 20.07
CA ARG A 193 -7.02 -14.23 21.35
C ARG A 193 -7.38 -12.75 21.21
N PHE A 194 -6.91 -12.10 20.15
CA PHE A 194 -7.25 -10.70 19.88
C PHE A 194 -8.75 -10.54 19.67
N ASP A 195 -9.38 -11.41 18.85
CA ASP A 195 -10.82 -11.36 18.58
C ASP A 195 -11.63 -11.45 19.87
N HIS A 196 -11.28 -12.40 20.73
CA HIS A 196 -11.94 -12.58 22.02
C HIS A 196 -11.82 -11.32 22.91
N LEU A 197 -10.61 -10.78 23.09
CA LEU A 197 -10.39 -9.55 23.87
C LEU A 197 -11.14 -8.35 23.30
N ALA A 198 -11.11 -8.20 21.99
CA ALA A 198 -11.78 -7.10 21.30
C ALA A 198 -13.32 -7.23 21.40
N ASP A 199 -13.85 -8.46 21.41
CA ASP A 199 -15.28 -8.73 21.52
C ASP A 199 -15.78 -8.47 22.96
N LEU A 200 -15.01 -8.83 23.98
CA LEU A 200 -15.31 -8.47 25.39
C LEU A 200 -15.45 -6.96 25.55
N ARG A 201 -14.60 -6.20 24.88
CA ARG A 201 -14.61 -4.73 24.97
C ARG A 201 -15.69 -4.09 24.11
N ARG A 202 -15.98 -4.65 22.95
CA ARG A 202 -16.93 -4.14 21.94
C ARG A 202 -17.63 -5.26 21.22
N PRO A 203 -18.70 -5.81 21.83
CA PRO A 203 -19.51 -6.85 21.20
C PRO A 203 -20.11 -6.37 19.87
N GLY A 204 -20.15 -7.27 18.89
CA GLY A 204 -20.77 -6.99 17.60
C GLY A 204 -20.05 -5.97 16.71
N ARG A 205 -18.76 -5.74 16.93
CA ARG A 205 -17.95 -4.87 16.07
C ARG A 205 -17.93 -5.36 14.62
N GLU A 206 -17.92 -4.40 13.70
CA GLU A 206 -17.90 -4.67 12.27
C GLU A 206 -16.48 -5.00 11.76
N TRP A 207 -15.48 -4.23 12.24
CA TRP A 207 -14.10 -4.38 11.79
C TRP A 207 -13.30 -5.26 12.75
N PHE A 208 -12.43 -6.10 12.18
CA PHE A 208 -11.53 -6.89 13.03
C PHE A 208 -10.65 -5.97 13.89
N PHE A 209 -10.06 -4.95 13.27
CA PHE A 209 -9.36 -3.86 13.95
C PHE A 209 -10.21 -2.59 13.93
N GLU A 210 -11.00 -2.40 14.96
CA GLU A 210 -11.94 -1.28 15.07
C GLU A 210 -11.41 -0.17 15.98
N ALA A 211 -11.24 1.04 15.44
CA ALA A 211 -10.73 2.20 16.18
C ALA A 211 -11.82 2.83 17.06
N GLN A 212 -13.02 3.01 16.49
CA GLN A 212 -14.22 3.54 17.11
C GLN A 212 -15.43 2.78 16.55
N PRO A 213 -16.61 2.82 17.20
CA PRO A 213 -17.81 2.13 16.72
C PRO A 213 -18.04 2.34 15.22
N GLY A 214 -18.04 1.24 14.45
CA GLY A 214 -18.20 1.24 13.00
C GLY A 214 -17.05 1.87 12.19
N ARG A 215 -15.93 2.21 12.82
CA ARG A 215 -14.80 2.87 12.15
C ARG A 215 -13.49 2.08 12.29
N GLN A 216 -12.90 1.75 11.17
CA GLN A 216 -11.54 1.22 11.10
C GLN A 216 -10.48 2.29 11.42
N TYR A 217 -9.29 1.89 11.84
CA TYR A 217 -8.15 2.81 11.97
C TYR A 217 -7.83 3.52 10.66
N SER A 218 -7.31 4.74 10.72
CA SER A 218 -6.91 5.50 9.52
C SER A 218 -5.59 5.01 8.91
N PRO A 219 -5.34 5.25 7.62
CA PRO A 219 -4.03 4.97 7.04
C PRO A 219 -2.88 5.71 7.75
N ALA A 220 -3.12 6.96 8.15
CA ALA A 220 -2.14 7.77 8.85
C ALA A 220 -1.79 7.18 10.23
N TRP A 221 -2.80 6.66 10.95
CA TRP A 221 -2.59 5.99 12.23
C TRP A 221 -1.66 4.77 12.09
N LEU A 222 -1.89 3.93 11.07
CA LEU A 222 -1.07 2.74 10.86
C LEU A 222 0.38 3.09 10.53
N ILE A 223 0.59 4.14 9.72
CA ILE A 223 1.93 4.64 9.37
C ILE A 223 2.61 5.23 10.62
N ALA A 224 1.92 6.08 11.38
CA ALA A 224 2.46 6.68 12.59
C ALA A 224 2.81 5.63 13.65
N SER A 225 1.94 4.61 13.83
CA SER A 225 2.19 3.50 14.75
C SER A 225 3.43 2.69 14.33
N TYR A 226 3.60 2.43 13.04
CA TYR A 226 4.77 1.74 12.51
C TYR A 226 6.06 2.53 12.78
N HIS A 227 6.08 3.82 12.45
CA HIS A 227 7.27 4.66 12.70
C HIS A 227 7.57 4.75 14.19
N ARG A 228 6.55 4.87 15.04
CA ARG A 228 6.75 4.87 16.48
C ARG A 228 7.40 3.58 16.99
N CYS A 229 7.00 2.42 16.47
CA CYS A 229 7.64 1.15 16.82
C CYS A 229 9.09 1.09 16.29
N CYS A 230 9.35 1.58 15.08
CA CYS A 230 10.73 1.67 14.55
C CYS A 230 11.62 2.57 15.41
N GLU A 231 11.11 3.70 15.88
CA GLU A 231 11.82 4.61 16.79
C GLU A 231 12.15 3.93 18.12
N LEU A 232 11.16 3.27 18.75
CA LEU A 232 11.34 2.54 20.00
C LEU A 232 12.29 1.35 19.87
N ALA A 233 12.37 0.76 18.69
CA ALA A 233 13.31 -0.31 18.35
C ALA A 233 14.74 0.18 18.06
N GLY A 234 15.07 1.43 18.40
CA GLY A 234 16.40 2.01 18.18
C GLY A 234 16.55 2.80 16.89
N GLY A 235 15.45 3.29 16.30
CA GLY A 235 15.48 4.09 15.07
C GLY A 235 15.71 3.28 13.80
N ILE A 236 15.33 2.01 13.81
CA ILE A 236 15.49 1.12 12.64
C ILE A 236 14.61 1.59 11.46
N ALA A 237 15.07 1.35 10.24
CA ALA A 237 14.33 1.55 9.01
C ALA A 237 13.59 2.92 8.88
N PRO A 238 14.23 4.07 9.12
CA PRO A 238 13.58 5.39 9.30
C PRO A 238 12.80 5.87 8.07
N ALA A 239 13.24 5.51 6.86
CA ALA A 239 12.58 5.90 5.60
C ALA A 239 11.57 4.84 5.10
N SER A 240 11.27 3.84 5.90
CA SER A 240 10.40 2.73 5.51
C SER A 240 8.92 2.97 5.85
N THR A 241 8.06 2.08 5.38
CA THR A 241 6.62 2.12 5.65
C THR A 241 6.13 0.72 6.04
N PRO A 242 4.91 0.55 6.55
CA PRO A 242 4.37 -0.78 6.87
C PRO A 242 4.41 -1.78 5.72
N TYR A 243 4.51 -1.33 4.45
CA TYR A 243 4.74 -2.21 3.30
C TYR A 243 6.05 -2.98 3.38
N THR A 244 7.03 -2.45 4.09
CA THR A 244 8.34 -3.10 4.33
C THR A 244 8.16 -4.47 4.97
N LEU A 245 7.23 -4.63 5.91
CA LEU A 245 6.94 -5.93 6.52
C LEU A 245 6.45 -6.96 5.48
N ARG A 246 5.59 -6.53 4.55
CA ARG A 246 5.15 -7.39 3.44
C ARG A 246 6.30 -7.72 2.47
N HIS A 247 7.20 -6.79 2.21
CA HIS A 247 8.39 -7.06 1.41
C HIS A 247 9.29 -8.09 2.09
N ASN A 248 9.49 -7.97 3.41
CA ASN A 248 10.21 -8.95 4.21
C ASN A 248 9.57 -10.35 4.15
N TYR A 249 8.24 -10.45 4.28
CA TYR A 249 7.54 -11.72 4.09
C TYR A 249 7.89 -12.39 2.75
N ALA A 250 7.77 -11.64 1.65
CA ALA A 250 8.03 -12.19 0.32
C ALA A 250 9.48 -12.66 0.16
N THR A 251 10.44 -11.83 0.55
CA THR A 251 11.87 -12.16 0.42
C THR A 251 12.24 -13.33 1.32
N ARG A 252 11.80 -13.36 2.58
CA ARG A 252 12.05 -14.48 3.52
C ARG A 252 11.42 -15.78 3.03
N THR A 253 10.24 -15.72 2.42
CA THR A 253 9.62 -16.91 1.81
C THR A 253 10.45 -17.45 0.66
N LEU A 254 10.94 -16.59 -0.22
CA LEU A 254 11.80 -16.99 -1.32
C LEU A 254 13.16 -17.53 -0.84
N MET A 255 13.76 -16.90 0.17
CA MET A 255 15.00 -17.38 0.78
C MET A 255 14.83 -18.80 1.33
N ARG A 256 13.80 -19.02 2.15
CA ARG A 256 13.48 -20.34 2.69
C ARG A 256 13.28 -21.38 1.58
N TRP A 257 12.58 -21.04 0.51
CA TRP A 257 12.40 -21.96 -0.61
C TRP A 257 13.71 -22.24 -1.36
N ALA A 258 14.61 -21.27 -1.46
CA ALA A 258 15.94 -21.49 -2.02
C ALA A 258 16.78 -22.44 -1.14
N GLU A 259 16.74 -22.23 0.19
CA GLU A 259 17.41 -23.10 1.18
C GLU A 259 16.85 -24.53 1.16
N GLU A 260 15.54 -24.69 0.93
CA GLU A 260 14.87 -25.97 0.74
C GLU A 260 15.15 -26.61 -0.64
N GLY A 261 15.94 -25.98 -1.48
CA GLY A 261 16.28 -26.47 -2.84
C GLY A 261 15.13 -26.41 -3.85
N LYS A 262 14.09 -25.62 -3.59
CA LYS A 262 12.94 -25.49 -4.49
C LYS A 262 13.28 -24.65 -5.71
N ASP A 263 12.75 -25.03 -6.88
CA ASP A 263 12.80 -24.19 -8.08
C ASP A 263 11.98 -22.92 -7.89
N LEU A 264 12.66 -21.80 -7.65
CA LEU A 264 12.00 -20.49 -7.44
C LEU A 264 11.20 -20.06 -8.67
N GLY A 265 11.61 -20.45 -9.89
CA GLY A 265 10.85 -20.14 -11.09
C GLY A 265 9.46 -20.80 -11.08
N ALA A 266 9.39 -22.06 -10.68
CA ALA A 266 8.14 -22.81 -10.56
C ALA A 266 7.28 -22.35 -9.38
N TRP A 267 7.90 -21.90 -8.26
CA TRP A 267 7.18 -21.51 -7.04
C TRP A 267 6.76 -20.04 -6.98
N LEU A 268 7.41 -19.17 -7.73
CA LEU A 268 7.10 -17.74 -7.74
C LEU A 268 5.64 -17.39 -8.14
N PRO A 269 4.98 -18.10 -9.08
CA PRO A 269 3.57 -17.90 -9.36
C PRO A 269 2.65 -18.13 -8.15
N TYR A 270 2.98 -19.11 -7.31
CA TYR A 270 2.21 -19.37 -6.08
C TYR A 270 2.36 -18.23 -5.08
N LEU A 271 3.58 -17.70 -4.87
CA LEU A 271 3.78 -16.52 -4.04
C LEU A 271 3.04 -15.30 -4.61
N ALA A 272 3.08 -15.11 -5.93
CA ALA A 272 2.34 -14.03 -6.59
C ALA A 272 0.84 -14.13 -6.37
N ALA A 273 0.26 -15.32 -6.51
CA ALA A 273 -1.16 -15.59 -6.26
C ALA A 273 -1.52 -15.36 -4.79
N TYR A 274 -0.76 -15.91 -3.86
CA TYR A 274 -0.92 -15.74 -2.42
C TYR A 274 -0.92 -14.26 -2.02
N MET A 275 0.06 -13.50 -2.51
CA MET A 275 0.16 -12.08 -2.27
C MET A 275 -0.86 -11.23 -3.03
N GLY A 276 -1.65 -11.81 -3.95
CA GLY A 276 -2.61 -11.08 -4.78
C GLY A 276 -1.94 -10.13 -5.76
N HIS A 277 -0.84 -10.53 -6.38
CA HIS A 277 -0.21 -9.85 -7.51
C HIS A 277 -0.94 -10.22 -8.79
N GLN A 278 -1.35 -9.22 -9.57
CA GLN A 278 -2.06 -9.45 -10.85
C GLN A 278 -1.12 -9.78 -12.00
N LYS A 279 0.12 -9.39 -11.89
CA LYS A 279 1.18 -9.63 -12.86
C LYS A 279 2.31 -10.37 -12.15
N TYR A 280 3.00 -11.19 -12.89
CA TYR A 280 4.19 -11.90 -12.43
C TYR A 280 5.34 -10.94 -12.04
N SER A 281 5.49 -9.86 -12.79
CA SER A 281 6.55 -8.87 -12.66
C SER A 281 6.78 -8.30 -11.23
N PRO A 282 5.74 -7.99 -10.41
CA PRO A 282 5.99 -7.54 -9.03
C PRO A 282 6.56 -8.62 -8.12
N ALA A 283 6.26 -9.89 -8.37
CA ALA A 283 6.82 -11.01 -7.59
C ALA A 283 8.24 -11.33 -8.07
N ALA A 284 8.50 -11.29 -9.38
CA ALA A 284 9.83 -11.46 -9.96
C ALA A 284 10.82 -10.40 -9.44
N TRP A 285 10.35 -9.19 -9.09
CA TRP A 285 11.22 -8.17 -8.51
C TRP A 285 11.89 -8.61 -7.20
N TYR A 286 11.23 -9.44 -6.37
CA TYR A 286 11.84 -9.96 -5.15
C TYR A 286 12.99 -10.93 -5.44
N VAL A 287 12.97 -11.63 -6.57
CA VAL A 287 14.07 -12.53 -6.98
C VAL A 287 15.34 -11.72 -7.24
N HIS A 288 15.23 -10.50 -7.74
CA HIS A 288 16.38 -9.62 -7.95
C HIS A 288 17.02 -9.11 -6.64
N LEU A 289 16.33 -9.23 -5.52
CA LEU A 289 16.86 -8.88 -4.19
C LEU A 289 17.61 -10.04 -3.52
N LEU A 290 17.49 -11.26 -4.06
CA LEU A 290 18.11 -12.45 -3.46
C LEU A 290 19.64 -12.50 -3.58
N PRO A 291 20.30 -12.11 -4.71
CA PRO A 291 21.73 -12.25 -4.86
C PRO A 291 22.54 -11.60 -3.75
N GLU A 292 22.18 -10.37 -3.35
CA GLU A 292 22.88 -9.63 -2.30
C GLU A 292 22.72 -10.30 -0.92
N ARG A 293 21.58 -10.95 -0.67
CA ARG A 293 21.30 -11.63 0.59
C ARG A 293 21.83 -13.06 0.62
N LEU A 294 21.75 -13.78 -0.49
CA LEU A 294 22.37 -15.11 -0.60
C LEU A 294 23.89 -15.01 -0.46
N ALA A 295 24.51 -13.96 -1.00
CA ALA A 295 25.93 -13.68 -0.78
C ALA A 295 26.23 -13.39 0.70
N ALA A 296 25.37 -12.68 1.41
CA ALA A 296 25.52 -12.41 2.84
C ALA A 296 25.31 -13.65 3.73
N THR A 297 24.58 -14.67 3.26
CA THR A 297 24.36 -15.94 3.97
C THR A 297 25.37 -17.03 3.62
N GLY A 298 26.37 -16.73 2.77
CA GLY A 298 27.39 -17.71 2.35
C GLY A 298 26.91 -18.74 1.31
N LEU A 299 25.69 -18.60 0.80
CA LEU A 299 25.17 -19.42 -0.31
C LEU A 299 25.73 -18.89 -1.65
N THR A 300 26.73 -19.58 -2.20
CA THR A 300 27.61 -19.07 -3.25
C THR A 300 27.12 -19.22 -4.69
N SER A 301 25.92 -19.75 -4.97
CA SER A 301 25.49 -19.94 -6.35
C SER A 301 24.03 -19.60 -6.59
N VAL A 302 23.80 -18.51 -7.32
CA VAL A 302 22.49 -18.12 -7.89
C VAL A 302 22.45 -18.40 -9.40
N ALA A 303 23.54 -18.97 -9.95
CA ALA A 303 23.62 -19.32 -11.37
C ALA A 303 22.57 -20.41 -11.68
N GLY A 304 21.57 -20.07 -12.46
CA GLY A 304 20.42 -20.93 -12.80
C GLY A 304 19.09 -20.54 -12.18
N ILE A 305 19.09 -19.67 -11.15
CA ILE A 305 17.85 -19.20 -10.49
C ILE A 305 17.25 -17.96 -11.20
N ILE A 306 18.09 -17.19 -11.90
CA ILE A 306 17.65 -16.01 -12.66
C ILE A 306 17.59 -16.38 -14.14
N PRO A 307 16.40 -16.40 -14.78
CA PRO A 307 16.34 -16.55 -16.23
C PRO A 307 17.09 -15.40 -16.90
N ALA A 308 17.93 -15.72 -17.88
CA ALA A 308 18.57 -14.71 -18.71
C ALA A 308 17.49 -13.80 -19.31
N VAL A 309 17.62 -12.49 -19.13
CA VAL A 309 16.77 -11.51 -19.81
C VAL A 309 17.19 -11.52 -21.25
N THR A 310 16.42 -12.24 -22.09
CA THR A 310 16.54 -12.06 -23.55
C THR A 310 16.07 -10.65 -23.88
N SER A 311 17.01 -9.86 -24.40
CA SER A 311 16.82 -8.50 -24.91
C SER A 311 15.73 -8.39 -25.97
#